data_c4e6a09ed5f779a39c1d8f9311642cc3
#
_entry.id   c4e6a09ed5f779a39c1d8f9311642cc3
#
_cell.length_a   1.000
_cell.length_b   1.000
_cell.length_c   1.000
_cell.angle_alpha   90.00
_cell.angle_beta   90.00
_cell.angle_gamma   90.00
#
_symmetry.space_group_name_H-M   'P 1'
#
loop_
_entity.id
_entity.type
_entity.pdbx_description
1 polymer ?
#
loop_
_entity_poly.entity_id
_entity_poly.type
_entity_poly.pdbx_seq_one_letter_code
_entity_poly.pdbx_strand_id
1 'polypeptide(L)'
;TGKFKAPSANDLTATNYGRTREAVQWTPIEADSTGKFANRALRRAYVFTEYKADKPQIALLESSGNTRTFINGMPHEGDHYDFAYTLIPFRMQKGMNEFIFTPGRFGRVEAKLIIPTKPVMLTKRDMTLPDIINGEGEKWAAIRIVNAQEKALTGLKIQCTLENGESATLTTDDVMPMMVRKVKFRIPGATSSKKGETKAIVILQDKSGKEIDRTEISLQQKDASSIHERTFISDVDGSVQYYSVNPSTTQGDNQALFLSVHGASVEARNQARAYAPKDWGHIIAPTNRRPFGFNWEEWGRIDAMEVLAEAEKVFKTDPAHTYLTGHSMGGHGTWFLGVTYPDRFAAIAPCASYPDIAKYSRPNADAANVGEKHFPMICQAANAGRVLDLRKNFLQSGIYILHGDSD
;
A
#
# COMPACT_ATOMS: atom_id res chain seq x y z
N THR A 1 11.18 12.40 31.29
CA THR A 1 9.89 12.15 30.63
C THR A 1 8.86 13.11 31.19
N GLY A 2 8.77 14.30 30.58
CA GLY A 2 7.74 15.28 30.95
C GLY A 2 6.36 14.73 30.57
N LYS A 3 5.40 14.89 31.47
CA LYS A 3 4.00 14.61 31.13
C LYS A 3 3.60 15.61 30.04
N PHE A 4 2.99 15.10 28.96
CA PHE A 4 2.37 15.94 27.94
C PHE A 4 1.24 16.75 28.65
N LYS A 5 1.24 18.07 28.46
CA LYS A 5 0.17 18.94 28.92
C LYS A 5 -0.70 19.24 27.71
N ALA A 6 -2.00 18.94 27.78
CA ALA A 6 -2.96 19.31 26.76
C ALA A 6 -2.85 20.81 26.46
N PRO A 7 -2.75 21.23 25.19
CA PRO A 7 -2.71 22.63 24.84
C PRO A 7 -4.06 23.28 25.10
N SER A 8 -4.05 24.50 25.66
CA SER A 8 -5.24 25.33 25.69
C SER A 8 -5.26 26.29 24.49
N ALA A 9 -6.45 26.80 24.14
CA ALA A 9 -6.55 27.88 23.17
C ALA A 9 -5.63 29.03 23.62
N ASN A 10 -4.81 29.52 22.68
CA ASN A 10 -3.80 30.56 22.90
C ASN A 10 -2.46 30.10 23.51
N ASP A 11 -2.27 28.81 23.82
CA ASP A 11 -0.91 28.35 24.15
C ASP A 11 0.01 28.52 22.94
N LEU A 12 1.18 29.13 23.19
CA LEU A 12 2.19 29.32 22.15
C LEU A 12 3.09 28.10 22.04
N THR A 13 3.24 27.59 20.83
CA THR A 13 4.25 26.60 20.51
C THR A 13 5.35 27.25 19.67
N ALA A 14 6.61 27.01 20.02
CA ALA A 14 7.71 27.40 19.17
C ALA A 14 7.89 26.32 18.08
N THR A 15 7.69 26.70 16.83
CA THR A 15 8.06 25.84 15.69
C THR A 15 9.37 26.34 15.09
N ASN A 16 10.32 25.41 14.90
CA ASN A 16 11.56 25.68 14.19
C ASN A 16 11.44 25.40 12.69
N TYR A 17 10.28 25.67 12.10
CA TYR A 17 10.09 25.50 10.66
C TYR A 17 10.46 26.79 9.93
N GLY A 18 11.63 26.79 9.30
CA GLY A 18 12.13 27.88 8.51
C GLY A 18 13.19 28.76 9.22
N ARG A 19 13.64 29.79 8.53
CA ARG A 19 14.72 30.71 8.98
C ARG A 19 14.28 31.70 10.08
N THR A 20 13.00 31.79 10.37
CA THR A 20 12.41 32.64 11.40
C THR A 20 11.68 31.78 12.43
N ARG A 21 11.97 32.03 13.72
CA ARG A 21 11.19 31.46 14.83
C ARG A 21 9.90 32.27 14.96
N GLU A 22 8.84 31.75 14.35
CA GLU A 22 7.50 32.30 14.57
C GLU A 22 6.84 31.54 15.71
N ALA A 23 6.27 32.27 16.67
CA ALA A 23 5.38 31.68 17.67
C ALA A 23 4.07 31.27 16.97
N VAL A 24 3.71 29.98 17.06
CA VAL A 24 2.46 29.47 16.51
C VAL A 24 1.48 29.24 17.64
N GLN A 25 0.29 29.78 17.51
CA GLN A 25 -0.77 29.70 18.50
C GLN A 25 -1.73 28.55 18.18
N TRP A 26 -2.15 27.82 19.21
CA TRP A 26 -3.25 26.87 19.09
C TRP A 26 -4.57 27.62 18.83
N THR A 27 -5.24 27.25 17.75
CA THR A 27 -6.49 27.86 17.31
C THR A 27 -7.59 26.79 17.32
N PRO A 28 -8.76 27.05 17.92
CA PRO A 28 -9.89 26.15 17.82
C PRO A 28 -10.30 25.92 16.37
N ILE A 29 -10.61 24.67 16.03
CA ILE A 29 -11.21 24.29 14.75
C ILE A 29 -12.37 23.34 15.02
N GLU A 30 -13.39 23.41 14.19
CA GLU A 30 -14.54 22.53 14.27
C GLU A 30 -14.51 21.51 13.13
N ALA A 31 -14.93 20.28 13.44
CA ALA A 31 -15.17 19.28 12.42
C ALA A 31 -16.49 19.58 11.68
N ASP A 32 -16.55 19.22 10.40
CA ASP A 32 -17.82 19.24 9.69
C ASP A 32 -18.79 18.15 10.19
N SER A 33 -19.99 18.09 9.62
CA SER A 33 -21.03 17.11 9.99
C SER A 33 -20.60 15.64 9.81
N THR A 34 -19.49 15.37 9.10
CA THR A 34 -18.94 14.03 8.88
C THR A 34 -17.81 13.68 9.86
N GLY A 35 -17.41 14.63 10.73
CA GLY A 35 -16.27 14.45 11.64
C GLY A 35 -14.91 14.81 11.04
N LYS A 36 -14.90 15.50 9.91
CA LYS A 36 -13.70 15.85 9.17
C LYS A 36 -13.25 17.28 9.47
N PHE A 37 -11.98 17.44 9.78
CA PHE A 37 -11.27 18.70 9.84
C PHE A 37 -10.58 18.96 8.51
N ALA A 38 -10.95 20.05 7.81
CA ALA A 38 -10.33 20.41 6.53
C ALA A 38 -9.94 21.89 6.55
N ASN A 39 -8.64 22.17 6.53
CA ASN A 39 -8.09 23.51 6.44
C ASN A 39 -6.69 23.43 5.80
N ARG A 40 -6.40 24.34 4.88
CA ARG A 40 -5.09 24.40 4.22
C ARG A 40 -3.94 24.60 5.22
N ALA A 41 -4.17 25.27 6.33
CA ALA A 41 -3.20 25.46 7.40
C ALA A 41 -2.77 24.13 8.06
N LEU A 42 -3.63 23.11 8.03
CA LEU A 42 -3.35 21.79 8.62
C LEU A 42 -2.18 21.06 7.93
N ARG A 43 -1.79 21.41 6.74
CA ARG A 43 -0.64 20.77 6.04
C ARG A 43 0.68 20.86 6.81
N ARG A 44 0.80 21.77 7.80
CA ARG A 44 2.01 21.99 8.59
C ARG A 44 1.69 22.19 10.08
N ALA A 45 0.60 21.61 10.54
CA ALA A 45 0.09 21.78 11.90
C ALA A 45 -0.07 20.43 12.59
N TYR A 46 -0.51 20.47 13.83
CA TYR A 46 -1.04 19.32 14.57
C TYR A 46 -2.53 19.55 14.84
N VAL A 47 -3.30 18.49 14.91
CA VAL A 47 -4.70 18.53 15.40
C VAL A 47 -4.70 17.82 16.74
N PHE A 48 -5.17 18.52 17.77
CA PHE A 48 -5.38 17.99 19.11
C PHE A 48 -6.87 17.87 19.38
N THR A 49 -7.28 16.75 19.98
CA THR A 49 -8.63 16.58 20.52
C THR A 49 -8.57 15.67 21.74
N GLU A 50 -9.61 15.71 22.54
CA GLU A 50 -9.72 14.87 23.72
C GLU A 50 -11.11 14.26 23.85
N TYR A 51 -11.18 13.14 24.58
CA TYR A 51 -12.43 12.44 24.85
C TYR A 51 -12.47 11.99 26.32
N LYS A 52 -13.51 12.39 27.04
CA LYS A 52 -13.74 11.99 28.44
C LYS A 52 -14.53 10.68 28.48
N ALA A 53 -13.89 9.62 28.99
CA ALA A 53 -14.51 8.33 29.16
C ALA A 53 -14.96 8.08 30.61
N ASP A 54 -16.13 7.50 30.79
CA ASP A 54 -16.69 7.21 32.12
C ASP A 54 -16.05 5.99 32.79
N LYS A 55 -15.53 5.06 31.98
CA LYS A 55 -14.89 3.82 32.43
C LYS A 55 -13.72 3.42 31.53
N PRO A 56 -12.76 2.62 32.05
CA PRO A 56 -11.72 2.06 31.20
C PRO A 56 -12.33 0.96 30.32
N GLN A 57 -11.93 0.93 29.04
CA GLN A 57 -12.36 -0.09 28.07
C GLN A 57 -11.45 -0.09 26.83
N ILE A 58 -11.54 -1.13 26.03
CA ILE A 58 -10.87 -1.15 24.75
C ILE A 58 -11.74 -0.41 23.74
N ALA A 59 -11.12 0.50 22.99
CA ALA A 59 -11.72 1.24 21.90
C ALA A 59 -10.88 1.09 20.63
N LEU A 60 -11.47 1.43 19.49
CA LEU A 60 -10.79 1.53 18.21
C LEU A 60 -10.79 2.98 17.78
N LEU A 61 -9.64 3.48 17.38
CA LEU A 61 -9.52 4.76 16.69
C LEU A 61 -9.42 4.51 15.19
N GLU A 62 -10.40 4.99 14.46
CA GLU A 62 -10.37 5.07 13.01
C GLU A 62 -9.89 6.46 12.63
N SER A 63 -8.91 6.56 11.72
CA SER A 63 -8.45 7.86 11.22
C SER A 63 -8.03 7.81 9.77
N SER A 64 -8.13 8.96 9.09
CA SER A 64 -7.65 9.15 7.72
C SER A 64 -7.09 10.55 7.50
N GLY A 65 -6.26 10.70 6.47
CA GLY A 65 -5.64 11.97 6.11
C GLY A 65 -4.50 12.42 7.03
N ASN A 66 -4.09 11.61 7.99
CA ASN A 66 -3.02 11.88 8.93
C ASN A 66 -1.83 10.96 8.68
N THR A 67 -0.62 11.48 8.84
CA THR A 67 0.62 10.70 8.67
C THR A 67 1.04 9.97 9.94
N ARG A 68 0.55 10.42 11.09
CA ARG A 68 0.83 9.84 12.40
C ARG A 68 -0.30 10.18 13.38
N THR A 69 -0.52 9.27 14.32
CA THR A 69 -1.45 9.46 15.43
C THR A 69 -0.71 9.28 16.76
N PHE A 70 -1.04 10.09 17.76
CA PHE A 70 -0.65 9.83 19.15
C PHE A 70 -1.91 9.66 19.98
N ILE A 71 -1.94 8.60 20.79
CA ILE A 71 -3.03 8.32 21.73
C ILE A 71 -2.42 8.29 23.12
N ASN A 72 -2.86 9.19 24.01
CA ASN A 72 -2.33 9.34 25.36
C ASN A 72 -0.78 9.39 25.37
N GLY A 73 -0.20 10.13 24.42
CA GLY A 73 1.24 10.29 24.25
C GLY A 73 1.97 9.14 23.54
N MET A 74 1.32 8.03 23.26
CA MET A 74 1.92 6.90 22.55
C MET A 74 1.76 7.03 21.03
N PRO A 75 2.84 6.89 20.23
CA PRO A 75 2.76 6.98 18.78
C PRO A 75 2.14 5.75 18.15
N HIS A 76 1.35 5.96 17.12
CA HIS A 76 0.70 4.94 16.29
C HIS A 76 0.85 5.27 14.82
N GLU A 77 0.45 4.33 13.98
CA GLU A 77 0.39 4.49 12.53
C GLU A 77 -0.52 5.64 12.10
N GLY A 78 -0.35 6.08 10.86
CA GLY A 78 -1.22 7.04 10.18
C GLY A 78 -1.67 6.51 8.82
N ASP A 79 -2.45 7.34 8.13
CA ASP A 79 -2.96 7.10 6.80
C ASP A 79 -2.41 8.13 5.81
N HIS A 80 -1.22 7.87 5.29
CA HIS A 80 -0.46 8.82 4.45
C HIS A 80 -1.18 9.22 3.15
N TYR A 81 -2.04 8.35 2.63
CA TYR A 81 -2.68 8.52 1.33
C TYR A 81 -4.19 8.72 1.40
N ASP A 82 -4.74 8.79 2.63
CA ASP A 82 -6.18 9.03 2.86
C ASP A 82 -7.07 7.88 2.32
N PHE A 83 -6.63 6.64 2.56
CA PHE A 83 -7.36 5.43 2.18
C PHE A 83 -8.38 4.96 3.21
N ALA A 84 -8.41 5.59 4.38
CA ALA A 84 -9.20 5.16 5.53
C ALA A 84 -8.89 3.73 6.01
N TYR A 85 -7.62 3.31 5.91
CA TYR A 85 -7.18 1.98 6.33
C TYR A 85 -6.78 1.92 7.80
N THR A 86 -6.50 3.06 8.43
CA THR A 86 -6.05 3.11 9.82
C THR A 86 -7.18 2.76 10.77
N LEU A 87 -6.94 1.73 11.59
CA LEU A 87 -7.84 1.27 12.63
C LEU A 87 -6.98 0.76 13.79
N ILE A 88 -6.95 1.51 14.90
CA ILE A 88 -6.02 1.30 16.00
C ILE A 88 -6.78 0.85 17.25
N PRO A 89 -6.65 -0.42 17.71
CA PRO A 89 -7.11 -0.82 19.01
C PRO A 89 -6.25 -0.17 20.11
N PHE A 90 -6.88 0.42 21.11
CA PHE A 90 -6.16 1.03 22.23
C PHE A 90 -6.93 0.89 23.55
N ARG A 91 -6.19 1.00 24.67
CA ARG A 91 -6.78 1.04 26.01
C ARG A 91 -7.23 2.45 26.33
N MET A 92 -8.53 2.68 26.25
CA MET A 92 -9.13 3.93 26.70
C MET A 92 -9.19 3.93 28.23
N GLN A 93 -8.62 4.93 28.88
CA GLN A 93 -8.62 5.07 30.31
C GLN A 93 -9.87 5.83 30.81
N LYS A 94 -10.27 5.62 32.07
CA LYS A 94 -11.28 6.47 32.70
C LYS A 94 -10.74 7.89 32.83
N GLY A 95 -11.57 8.89 32.50
CA GLY A 95 -11.17 10.29 32.45
C GLY A 95 -10.78 10.72 31.04
N MET A 96 -9.92 11.72 30.95
CA MET A 96 -9.52 12.31 29.66
C MET A 96 -8.57 11.38 28.90
N ASN A 97 -8.86 11.17 27.63
CA ASN A 97 -7.98 10.52 26.65
C ASN A 97 -7.64 11.55 25.57
N GLU A 98 -6.37 11.68 25.26
CA GLU A 98 -5.82 12.72 24.41
C GLU A 98 -5.40 12.11 23.06
N PHE A 99 -5.71 12.83 21.98
CA PHE A 99 -5.37 12.43 20.62
C PHE A 99 -4.68 13.56 19.90
N ILE A 100 -3.53 13.28 19.30
CA ILE A 100 -2.83 14.22 18.43
C ILE A 100 -2.66 13.57 17.07
N PHE A 101 -3.06 14.28 16.02
CA PHE A 101 -2.87 13.88 14.65
C PHE A 101 -1.87 14.79 13.96
N THR A 102 -0.98 14.19 13.17
CA THR A 102 -0.13 14.92 12.23
C THR A 102 -0.80 14.86 10.86
N PRO A 103 -1.43 15.95 10.38
CA PRO A 103 -2.09 15.94 9.08
C PRO A 103 -1.13 15.62 7.93
N GLY A 104 -1.66 14.96 6.91
CA GLY A 104 -0.95 14.65 5.68
C GLY A 104 -0.97 15.80 4.66
N ARG A 105 -0.47 15.51 3.47
CA ARG A 105 -0.33 16.48 2.36
C ARG A 105 -1.64 17.13 1.91
N PHE A 106 -2.77 16.51 2.17
CA PHE A 106 -4.08 17.02 1.76
C PHE A 106 -4.65 18.07 2.72
N GLY A 107 -4.04 18.28 3.92
CA GLY A 107 -4.50 19.28 4.90
C GLY A 107 -5.88 18.98 5.45
N ARG A 108 -6.18 17.70 5.65
CA ARG A 108 -7.44 17.23 6.24
C ARG A 108 -7.15 16.07 7.18
N VAL A 109 -7.98 15.90 8.20
CA VAL A 109 -7.98 14.77 9.12
C VAL A 109 -9.43 14.42 9.42
N GLU A 110 -9.72 13.13 9.37
CA GLU A 110 -10.96 12.57 9.87
C GLU A 110 -10.63 11.56 10.95
N ALA A 111 -11.35 11.57 12.07
CA ALA A 111 -11.14 10.63 13.15
C ALA A 111 -12.48 10.24 13.78
N LYS A 112 -12.61 8.96 14.11
CA LYS A 112 -13.78 8.39 14.75
C LYS A 112 -13.38 7.42 15.84
N LEU A 113 -13.98 7.60 17.02
CA LEU A 113 -13.84 6.68 18.12
C LEU A 113 -14.95 5.62 18.04
N ILE A 114 -14.58 4.34 18.09
CA ILE A 114 -15.49 3.21 17.98
C ILE A 114 -15.33 2.35 19.22
N ILE A 115 -16.43 2.05 19.88
CA ILE A 115 -16.47 1.01 20.93
C ILE A 115 -16.86 -0.30 20.24
N PRO A 116 -15.95 -1.28 20.17
CA PRO A 116 -16.22 -2.52 19.46
C PRO A 116 -17.32 -3.32 20.14
N THR A 117 -18.26 -3.81 19.35
CA THR A 117 -19.35 -4.68 19.83
C THR A 117 -18.90 -6.14 20.03
N LYS A 118 -17.80 -6.52 19.40
CA LYS A 118 -17.14 -7.83 19.53
C LYS A 118 -15.66 -7.61 19.78
N PRO A 119 -15.02 -8.44 20.62
CA PRO A 119 -13.58 -8.32 20.89
C PRO A 119 -12.71 -8.74 19.71
N VAL A 120 -13.25 -9.53 18.78
CA VAL A 120 -12.57 -9.99 17.57
C VAL A 120 -13.51 -9.85 16.39
N MET A 121 -13.03 -9.24 15.30
CA MET A 121 -13.86 -9.02 14.12
C MET A 121 -13.03 -9.00 12.83
N LEU A 122 -13.67 -9.35 11.73
CA LEU A 122 -13.18 -9.14 10.38
C LEU A 122 -13.46 -7.69 9.95
N THR A 123 -12.57 -7.12 9.15
CA THR A 123 -12.83 -5.84 8.49
C THR A 123 -12.49 -5.91 7.00
N LYS A 124 -13.37 -5.35 6.18
CA LYS A 124 -13.18 -5.27 4.71
C LYS A 124 -12.21 -4.18 4.27
N ARG A 125 -11.69 -3.38 5.21
CA ARG A 125 -10.70 -2.35 4.90
C ARG A 125 -9.39 -2.99 4.49
N ASP A 126 -8.79 -2.49 3.43
CA ASP A 126 -7.51 -2.96 2.93
C ASP A 126 -7.46 -4.48 2.67
N MET A 127 -8.51 -5.05 2.08
CA MET A 127 -8.46 -6.42 1.57
C MET A 127 -7.54 -6.51 0.35
N THR A 128 -6.89 -7.67 0.18
CA THR A 128 -6.24 -8.04 -1.07
C THR A 128 -7.02 -9.20 -1.67
N LEU A 129 -7.68 -8.94 -2.80
CA LEU A 129 -8.54 -9.91 -3.46
C LEU A 129 -8.08 -10.09 -4.91
N PRO A 130 -8.04 -11.32 -5.44
CA PRO A 130 -7.85 -11.56 -6.87
C PRO A 130 -9.16 -11.35 -7.61
N ASP A 131 -9.08 -11.19 -8.92
CA ASP A 131 -10.18 -11.57 -9.79
C ASP A 131 -10.19 -13.10 -9.93
N ILE A 132 -11.40 -13.69 -10.03
CA ILE A 132 -11.56 -15.13 -10.28
C ILE A 132 -11.53 -15.32 -11.80
N ILE A 133 -10.54 -16.07 -12.27
CA ILE A 133 -10.40 -16.40 -13.69
C ILE A 133 -11.04 -17.77 -13.94
N ASN A 134 -11.95 -17.82 -14.91
CA ASN A 134 -12.65 -19.04 -15.28
C ASN A 134 -11.67 -20.17 -15.62
N GLY A 135 -11.89 -21.34 -15.01
CA GLY A 135 -11.07 -22.53 -15.23
C GLY A 135 -9.77 -22.58 -14.44
N GLU A 136 -9.45 -21.55 -13.63
CA GLU A 136 -8.32 -21.57 -12.73
C GLU A 136 -8.69 -22.07 -11.32
N GLY A 137 -7.72 -22.70 -10.64
CA GLY A 137 -7.90 -23.22 -9.29
C GLY A 137 -7.92 -22.15 -8.20
N GLU A 138 -7.76 -22.58 -6.95
CA GLU A 138 -7.74 -21.72 -5.77
C GLU A 138 -6.77 -20.53 -5.91
N LYS A 139 -7.18 -19.38 -5.32
CA LYS A 139 -6.40 -18.15 -5.29
C LYS A 139 -6.10 -17.71 -3.86
N TRP A 140 -4.98 -17.01 -3.69
CA TRP A 140 -4.68 -16.33 -2.45
C TRP A 140 -5.52 -15.05 -2.30
N ALA A 141 -5.95 -14.78 -1.07
CA ALA A 141 -6.56 -13.52 -0.69
C ALA A 141 -6.12 -13.14 0.72
N ALA A 142 -6.32 -11.88 1.10
CA ALA A 142 -6.06 -11.43 2.46
C ALA A 142 -7.17 -10.50 2.96
N ILE A 143 -7.48 -10.65 4.25
CA ILE A 143 -8.44 -9.86 5.00
C ILE A 143 -7.85 -9.46 6.34
N ARG A 144 -8.30 -8.36 6.92
CA ARG A 144 -7.80 -7.90 8.22
C ARG A 144 -8.68 -8.44 9.35
N ILE A 145 -8.00 -8.95 10.40
CA ILE A 145 -8.60 -9.31 11.68
C ILE A 145 -8.25 -8.22 12.68
N VAL A 146 -9.25 -7.70 13.36
CA VAL A 146 -9.11 -6.81 14.52
C VAL A 146 -9.15 -7.67 15.78
N ASN A 147 -8.08 -7.66 16.56
CA ASN A 147 -8.03 -8.23 17.89
C ASN A 147 -8.09 -7.10 18.93
N ALA A 148 -9.29 -6.78 19.38
CA ALA A 148 -9.56 -5.76 20.38
C ALA A 148 -9.67 -6.38 21.78
N GLN A 149 -8.71 -7.25 22.15
CA GLN A 149 -8.62 -7.88 23.46
C GLN A 149 -7.16 -8.05 23.88
N GLU A 150 -6.93 -8.40 25.13
CA GLU A 150 -5.60 -8.52 25.73
C GLU A 150 -4.98 -9.92 25.58
N LYS A 151 -5.59 -10.79 24.81
CA LYS A 151 -5.12 -12.15 24.54
C LYS A 151 -4.77 -12.32 23.08
N ALA A 152 -3.68 -13.03 22.81
CA ALA A 152 -3.35 -13.46 21.46
C ALA A 152 -4.38 -14.44 20.92
N LEU A 153 -4.62 -14.40 19.64
CA LEU A 153 -5.46 -15.33 18.91
C LEU A 153 -4.54 -16.27 18.13
N THR A 154 -4.63 -17.55 18.43
CA THR A 154 -3.78 -18.58 17.82
C THR A 154 -4.61 -19.71 17.24
N GLY A 155 -4.10 -20.35 16.18
CA GLY A 155 -4.76 -21.47 15.53
C GLY A 155 -6.10 -21.10 14.87
N LEU A 156 -6.25 -19.84 14.47
CA LEU A 156 -7.42 -19.35 13.77
C LEU A 156 -7.56 -20.01 12.41
N LYS A 157 -8.80 -20.24 11.97
CA LYS A 157 -9.13 -20.72 10.64
C LYS A 157 -10.00 -19.69 9.91
N ILE A 158 -9.75 -19.54 8.62
CA ILE A 158 -10.62 -18.77 7.73
C ILE A 158 -11.18 -19.72 6.70
N GLN A 159 -12.51 -19.77 6.62
CA GLN A 159 -13.27 -20.47 5.58
C GLN A 159 -13.86 -19.44 4.64
N CYS A 160 -13.67 -19.63 3.35
CA CYS A 160 -14.29 -18.83 2.30
C CYS A 160 -15.21 -19.76 1.46
N THR A 161 -16.46 -19.38 1.33
CA THR A 161 -17.47 -20.14 0.57
C THR A 161 -18.09 -19.24 -0.49
N LEU A 162 -17.99 -19.64 -1.76
CA LEU A 162 -18.64 -18.96 -2.88
C LEU A 162 -20.15 -19.23 -2.92
N GLU A 163 -20.91 -18.42 -3.63
CA GLU A 163 -22.37 -18.60 -3.83
C GLU A 163 -22.75 -19.97 -4.41
N ASN A 164 -21.87 -20.58 -5.20
CA ASN A 164 -22.08 -21.90 -5.77
C ASN A 164 -21.83 -23.05 -4.80
N GLY A 165 -21.44 -22.75 -3.55
CA GLY A 165 -21.15 -23.72 -2.48
C GLY A 165 -19.71 -24.23 -2.43
N GLU A 166 -18.85 -23.88 -3.38
CA GLU A 166 -17.43 -24.21 -3.32
C GLU A 166 -16.77 -23.51 -2.13
N SER A 167 -15.94 -24.23 -1.39
CA SER A 167 -15.37 -23.74 -0.14
C SER A 167 -13.90 -24.12 0.01
N ALA A 168 -13.13 -23.21 0.58
CA ALA A 168 -11.74 -23.43 0.96
C ALA A 168 -11.52 -22.98 2.40
N THR A 169 -10.70 -23.72 3.16
CA THR A 169 -10.40 -23.41 4.55
C THR A 169 -8.87 -23.41 4.75
N LEU A 170 -8.37 -22.40 5.46
CA LEU A 170 -6.95 -22.26 5.78
C LEU A 170 -6.78 -21.92 7.26
N THR A 171 -5.80 -22.56 7.93
CA THR A 171 -5.28 -22.06 9.21
C THR A 171 -4.43 -20.83 8.91
N THR A 172 -4.79 -19.70 9.53
CA THR A 172 -4.14 -18.42 9.27
C THR A 172 -3.16 -18.05 10.38
N ASP A 173 -2.46 -16.94 10.18
CA ASP A 173 -1.45 -16.45 11.11
C ASP A 173 -2.06 -16.01 12.44
N ASP A 174 -1.27 -16.09 13.53
CA ASP A 174 -1.66 -15.61 14.85
C ASP A 174 -1.83 -14.09 14.86
N VAL A 175 -2.78 -13.59 15.66
CA VAL A 175 -3.03 -12.16 15.83
C VAL A 175 -2.77 -11.76 17.27
N MET A 176 -1.74 -10.94 17.48
CA MET A 176 -1.33 -10.49 18.80
C MET A 176 -2.40 -9.62 19.48
N PRO A 177 -2.34 -9.45 20.82
CA PRO A 177 -3.25 -8.57 21.55
C PRO A 177 -3.24 -7.14 21.02
N MET A 178 -4.37 -6.47 21.02
CA MET A 178 -4.48 -5.05 20.66
C MET A 178 -3.88 -4.75 19.28
N MET A 179 -4.13 -5.64 18.31
CA MET A 179 -3.54 -5.57 16.97
C MET A 179 -4.61 -5.71 15.87
N VAL A 180 -4.36 -5.04 14.77
CA VAL A 180 -5.00 -5.33 13.50
C VAL A 180 -3.99 -5.99 12.58
N ARG A 181 -4.28 -7.20 12.12
CA ARG A 181 -3.38 -7.95 11.23
C ARG A 181 -4.11 -8.35 9.96
N LYS A 182 -3.47 -8.13 8.82
CA LYS A 182 -3.90 -8.66 7.52
C LYS A 182 -3.39 -10.09 7.42
N VAL A 183 -4.30 -11.02 7.23
CA VAL A 183 -4.01 -12.46 7.23
C VAL A 183 -4.45 -13.07 5.91
N LYS A 184 -3.73 -14.08 5.47
CA LYS A 184 -4.02 -14.78 4.22
C LYS A 184 -5.13 -15.81 4.38
N PHE A 185 -5.86 -16.04 3.30
CA PHE A 185 -6.84 -17.12 3.17
C PHE A 185 -6.93 -17.58 1.72
N ARG A 186 -7.70 -18.66 1.45
CA ARG A 186 -7.94 -19.18 0.11
C ARG A 186 -9.32 -18.82 -0.36
N ILE A 187 -9.42 -18.39 -1.62
CA ILE A 187 -10.65 -18.34 -2.38
C ILE A 187 -10.68 -19.60 -3.23
N PRO A 188 -11.77 -20.40 -3.18
CA PRO A 188 -11.88 -21.59 -4.02
C PRO A 188 -11.89 -21.23 -5.50
N GLY A 189 -11.45 -22.13 -6.35
CA GLY A 189 -11.56 -21.98 -7.80
C GLY A 189 -13.03 -21.95 -8.24
N ALA A 190 -13.36 -21.17 -9.26
CA ALA A 190 -14.70 -21.16 -9.79
C ALA A 190 -14.81 -22.09 -11.01
N THR A 191 -15.77 -23.00 -10.94
CA THR A 191 -16.10 -23.90 -12.05
C THR A 191 -17.13 -23.32 -13.02
N SER A 192 -17.79 -22.22 -12.61
CA SER A 192 -18.80 -21.52 -13.41
C SER A 192 -18.16 -20.63 -14.47
N SER A 193 -18.70 -20.61 -15.67
CA SER A 193 -18.34 -19.67 -16.75
C SER A 193 -19.05 -18.31 -16.67
N LYS A 194 -19.80 -18.06 -15.59
CA LYS A 194 -20.53 -16.81 -15.38
C LYS A 194 -19.55 -15.65 -15.17
N LYS A 195 -19.74 -14.57 -15.92
CA LYS A 195 -18.97 -13.34 -15.75
C LYS A 195 -19.69 -12.35 -14.82
N GLY A 196 -18.94 -11.51 -14.14
CA GLY A 196 -19.45 -10.43 -13.32
C GLY A 196 -19.17 -10.61 -11.85
N GLU A 197 -19.96 -9.94 -11.03
CA GLU A 197 -19.79 -10.01 -9.56
C GLU A 197 -20.31 -11.36 -9.04
N THR A 198 -19.54 -11.98 -8.17
CA THR A 198 -19.93 -13.13 -7.35
C THR A 198 -19.67 -12.82 -5.88
N LYS A 199 -20.49 -13.33 -5.00
CA LYS A 199 -20.36 -13.14 -3.57
C LYS A 199 -19.68 -14.32 -2.91
N ALA A 200 -18.97 -14.06 -1.82
CA ALA A 200 -18.41 -15.09 -0.97
C ALA A 200 -18.63 -14.73 0.50
N ILE A 201 -18.90 -15.75 1.30
CA ILE A 201 -18.94 -15.64 2.76
C ILE A 201 -17.58 -16.03 3.32
N VAL A 202 -16.96 -15.12 4.06
CA VAL A 202 -15.73 -15.36 4.79
C VAL A 202 -16.05 -15.52 6.26
N ILE A 203 -15.72 -16.67 6.84
CA ILE A 203 -15.97 -17.02 8.25
C ILE A 203 -14.64 -17.17 8.97
N LEU A 204 -14.47 -16.42 10.06
CA LEU A 204 -13.38 -16.57 10.99
C LEU A 204 -13.79 -17.55 12.08
N GLN A 205 -12.98 -18.57 12.31
CA GLN A 205 -13.20 -19.61 13.29
C GLN A 205 -12.03 -19.71 14.27
N ASP A 206 -12.30 -20.14 15.49
CA ASP A 206 -11.26 -20.52 16.45
C ASP A 206 -10.65 -21.88 16.12
N LYS A 207 -9.68 -22.32 16.91
CA LYS A 207 -9.01 -23.62 16.74
C LYS A 207 -9.96 -24.83 16.81
N SER A 208 -11.11 -24.69 17.49
CA SER A 208 -12.12 -25.74 17.62
C SER A 208 -13.08 -25.78 16.41
N GLY A 209 -13.03 -24.78 15.52
CA GLY A 209 -13.96 -24.61 14.41
C GLY A 209 -15.21 -23.80 14.77
N LYS A 210 -15.29 -23.23 16.00
CA LYS A 210 -16.39 -22.36 16.37
C LYS A 210 -16.23 -21.00 15.67
N GLU A 211 -17.32 -20.53 15.07
CA GLU A 211 -17.39 -19.22 14.45
C GLU A 211 -17.16 -18.08 15.46
N ILE A 212 -16.26 -17.18 15.13
CA ILE A 212 -15.98 -15.94 15.87
C ILE A 212 -16.67 -14.77 15.18
N ASP A 213 -16.54 -14.66 13.87
CA ASP A 213 -17.11 -13.59 13.06
C ASP A 213 -17.28 -14.03 11.61
N ARG A 214 -18.12 -13.29 10.86
CA ARG A 214 -18.31 -13.50 9.41
C ARG A 214 -18.51 -12.20 8.68
N THR A 215 -18.15 -12.19 7.42
CA THR A 215 -18.43 -11.08 6.50
C THR A 215 -18.69 -11.60 5.09
N GLU A 216 -19.47 -10.85 4.31
CA GLU A 216 -19.63 -11.06 2.88
C GLU A 216 -18.64 -10.19 2.14
N ILE A 217 -17.98 -10.74 1.12
CA ILE A 217 -17.12 -10.03 0.19
C ILE A 217 -17.62 -10.21 -1.23
N SER A 218 -17.33 -9.24 -2.10
CA SER A 218 -17.61 -9.28 -3.52
C SER A 218 -16.33 -9.56 -4.29
N LEU A 219 -16.39 -10.47 -5.24
CA LEU A 219 -15.31 -10.87 -6.13
C LEU A 219 -15.74 -10.64 -7.58
N GLN A 220 -14.81 -10.33 -8.45
CA GLN A 220 -15.08 -10.21 -9.88
C GLN A 220 -14.65 -11.49 -10.59
N GLN A 221 -15.58 -12.12 -11.30
CA GLN A 221 -15.29 -13.26 -12.15
C GLN A 221 -15.09 -12.80 -13.59
N LYS A 222 -13.95 -13.15 -14.17
CA LYS A 222 -13.50 -12.65 -15.48
C LYS A 222 -12.94 -13.74 -16.37
N ASP A 223 -12.92 -13.45 -17.67
CA ASP A 223 -12.14 -14.26 -18.60
C ASP A 223 -10.66 -13.92 -18.52
N ALA A 224 -9.81 -14.87 -18.84
CA ALA A 224 -8.37 -14.69 -18.92
C ALA A 224 -7.93 -13.63 -19.95
N SER A 225 -8.78 -13.34 -20.96
CA SER A 225 -8.55 -12.30 -21.97
C SER A 225 -8.91 -10.88 -21.52
N SER A 226 -9.57 -10.72 -20.37
CA SER A 226 -9.92 -9.42 -19.80
C SER A 226 -8.81 -8.89 -18.89
N ILE A 227 -8.71 -7.56 -18.72
CA ILE A 227 -7.81 -6.99 -17.71
C ILE A 227 -8.28 -7.46 -16.33
N HIS A 228 -7.35 -8.07 -15.59
CA HIS A 228 -7.65 -8.70 -14.30
C HIS A 228 -6.54 -8.53 -13.27
N GLU A 229 -6.87 -8.77 -12.00
CA GLU A 229 -5.94 -8.77 -10.88
C GLU A 229 -5.60 -10.19 -10.45
N ARG A 230 -4.31 -10.45 -10.24
CA ARG A 230 -3.79 -11.72 -9.74
C ARG A 230 -3.10 -11.50 -8.40
N THR A 231 -3.15 -12.49 -7.55
CA THR A 231 -2.51 -12.46 -6.23
C THR A 231 -1.46 -13.55 -6.13
N PHE A 232 -0.44 -13.27 -5.35
CA PHE A 232 0.64 -14.21 -5.05
C PHE A 232 1.10 -14.05 -3.60
N ILE A 233 1.88 -14.99 -3.10
CA ILE A 233 2.56 -14.88 -1.81
C ILE A 233 3.94 -14.30 -2.04
N SER A 234 4.23 -13.19 -1.38
CA SER A 234 5.57 -12.59 -1.41
C SER A 234 6.57 -13.44 -0.63
N ASP A 235 7.73 -13.69 -1.22
CA ASP A 235 8.84 -14.40 -0.58
C ASP A 235 9.53 -13.55 0.51
N VAL A 236 9.24 -12.25 0.54
CA VAL A 236 9.83 -11.32 1.51
C VAL A 236 9.28 -11.54 2.92
N ASP A 237 7.95 -11.65 3.05
CA ASP A 237 7.27 -11.66 4.34
C ASP A 237 6.07 -12.62 4.42
N GLY A 238 5.81 -13.40 3.38
CA GLY A 238 4.69 -14.32 3.30
C GLY A 238 3.33 -13.65 3.18
N SER A 239 3.27 -12.34 2.93
CA SER A 239 2.01 -11.60 2.73
C SER A 239 1.44 -11.84 1.34
N VAL A 240 0.12 -11.67 1.22
CA VAL A 240 -0.54 -11.70 -0.08
C VAL A 240 -0.37 -10.36 -0.77
N GLN A 241 0.30 -10.36 -1.90
CA GLN A 241 0.45 -9.21 -2.79
C GLN A 241 -0.38 -9.42 -4.06
N TYR A 242 -0.56 -8.36 -4.86
CA TYR A 242 -1.28 -8.46 -6.11
C TYR A 242 -0.63 -7.63 -7.21
N TYR A 243 -0.95 -7.95 -8.43
CA TYR A 243 -0.60 -7.19 -9.64
C TYR A 243 -1.74 -7.20 -10.63
N SER A 244 -1.75 -6.25 -11.52
CA SER A 244 -2.75 -6.18 -12.60
C SER A 244 -2.15 -6.65 -13.92
N VAL A 245 -2.97 -7.33 -14.70
CA VAL A 245 -2.60 -7.91 -15.99
C VAL A 245 -3.48 -7.32 -17.07
N ASN A 246 -2.87 -6.81 -18.14
CA ASN A 246 -3.51 -6.58 -19.43
C ASN A 246 -2.99 -7.69 -20.37
N PRO A 247 -3.76 -8.75 -20.57
CA PRO A 247 -3.31 -9.96 -21.25
C PRO A 247 -3.15 -9.73 -22.76
N SER A 248 -2.34 -10.58 -23.38
CA SER A 248 -2.28 -10.67 -24.83
C SER A 248 -3.65 -11.03 -25.41
N THR A 249 -3.98 -10.48 -26.57
CA THR A 249 -5.21 -10.83 -27.31
C THR A 249 -5.11 -12.17 -28.03
N THR A 250 -3.89 -12.73 -28.18
CA THR A 250 -3.67 -14.07 -28.71
C THR A 250 -3.29 -15.03 -27.60
N GLN A 251 -3.62 -16.30 -27.77
CA GLN A 251 -3.21 -17.39 -26.89
C GLN A 251 -1.85 -17.95 -27.35
N GLY A 252 -1.00 -18.34 -26.44
CA GLY A 252 0.26 -19.01 -26.75
C GLY A 252 1.34 -18.82 -25.69
N ASP A 253 2.28 -19.77 -25.65
CA ASP A 253 3.50 -19.67 -24.86
C ASP A 253 4.55 -18.81 -25.60
N ASN A 254 5.61 -18.41 -24.90
CA ASN A 254 6.74 -17.64 -25.45
C ASN A 254 6.39 -16.25 -25.98
N GLN A 255 5.31 -15.64 -25.46
CA GLN A 255 4.98 -14.25 -25.77
C GLN A 255 5.88 -13.28 -24.99
N ALA A 256 5.94 -12.03 -25.43
CA ALA A 256 6.63 -10.97 -24.73
C ALA A 256 5.96 -10.61 -23.40
N LEU A 257 6.75 -10.08 -22.45
CA LEU A 257 6.27 -9.58 -21.18
C LEU A 257 6.71 -8.12 -20.98
N PHE A 258 5.73 -7.26 -20.70
CA PHE A 258 5.98 -5.86 -20.39
C PHE A 258 5.75 -5.62 -18.90
N LEU A 259 6.81 -5.36 -18.16
CA LEU A 259 6.72 -4.85 -16.78
C LEU A 259 6.47 -3.33 -16.84
N SER A 260 5.30 -2.89 -16.42
CA SER A 260 4.93 -1.49 -16.42
C SER A 260 4.77 -0.97 -15.00
N VAL A 261 5.70 -0.11 -14.58
CA VAL A 261 5.75 0.46 -13.24
C VAL A 261 5.03 1.79 -13.18
N HIS A 262 4.12 1.97 -12.22
CA HIS A 262 3.17 3.08 -12.20
C HIS A 262 3.76 4.39 -11.66
N GLY A 263 3.14 5.51 -12.03
CA GLY A 263 3.42 6.85 -11.50
C GLY A 263 2.88 7.06 -10.08
N ALA A 264 3.25 8.18 -9.45
CA ALA A 264 2.74 8.53 -8.12
C ALA A 264 1.20 8.68 -8.15
N SER A 265 0.53 8.15 -7.13
CA SER A 265 -0.94 8.16 -6.99
C SER A 265 -1.70 7.41 -8.11
N VAL A 266 -1.05 6.46 -8.76
CA VAL A 266 -1.66 5.57 -9.75
C VAL A 266 -1.67 4.15 -9.19
N GLU A 267 -2.79 3.45 -9.32
CA GLU A 267 -2.92 2.04 -8.96
C GLU A 267 -2.47 1.12 -10.10
N ALA A 268 -2.03 -0.09 -9.75
CA ALA A 268 -1.63 -1.13 -10.70
C ALA A 268 -2.69 -1.38 -11.80
N ARG A 269 -3.98 -1.42 -11.42
CA ARG A 269 -5.10 -1.58 -12.37
C ARG A 269 -5.17 -0.45 -13.39
N ASN A 270 -4.99 0.78 -12.95
CA ASN A 270 -5.03 1.94 -13.84
C ASN A 270 -3.80 1.98 -14.75
N GLN A 271 -2.65 1.54 -14.24
CA GLN A 271 -1.44 1.39 -15.05
C GLN A 271 -1.62 0.35 -16.15
N ALA A 272 -2.14 -0.83 -15.83
CA ALA A 272 -2.41 -1.87 -16.83
C ALA A 272 -3.43 -1.43 -17.89
N ARG A 273 -4.45 -0.66 -17.50
CA ARG A 273 -5.49 -0.12 -18.41
C ARG A 273 -5.02 1.01 -19.31
N ALA A 274 -3.91 1.66 -18.98
CA ALA A 274 -3.38 2.77 -19.78
C ALA A 274 -2.86 2.34 -21.15
N TYR A 275 -2.68 1.04 -21.37
CA TYR A 275 -2.15 0.49 -22.61
C TYR A 275 -3.24 -0.24 -23.40
N ALA A 276 -3.19 -0.06 -24.73
CA ALA A 276 -3.92 -0.94 -25.63
C ALA A 276 -3.37 -2.37 -25.51
N PRO A 277 -4.24 -3.40 -25.49
CA PRO A 277 -3.78 -4.78 -25.49
C PRO A 277 -2.92 -5.08 -26.71
N LYS A 278 -1.98 -6.00 -26.58
CA LYS A 278 -1.08 -6.47 -27.63
C LYS A 278 -1.48 -7.87 -28.06
N ASP A 279 -1.19 -8.22 -29.28
CA ASP A 279 -1.39 -9.59 -29.81
C ASP A 279 -0.15 -10.47 -29.65
N TRP A 280 0.95 -9.92 -29.14
CA TRP A 280 2.24 -10.58 -29.04
C TRP A 280 2.87 -10.50 -27.61
N GLY A 281 2.17 -9.96 -26.65
CA GLY A 281 2.71 -9.86 -25.29
C GLY A 281 1.71 -9.41 -24.25
N HIS A 282 2.02 -9.77 -23.00
CA HIS A 282 1.25 -9.40 -21.81
C HIS A 282 1.85 -8.16 -21.15
N ILE A 283 1.00 -7.31 -20.57
CA ILE A 283 1.44 -6.16 -19.78
C ILE A 283 1.07 -6.45 -18.32
N ILE A 284 2.05 -6.38 -17.44
CA ILE A 284 1.88 -6.56 -16.01
C ILE A 284 2.24 -5.27 -15.27
N ALA A 285 1.47 -4.94 -14.25
CA ALA A 285 1.68 -3.77 -13.42
C ALA A 285 1.70 -4.16 -11.94
N PRO A 286 2.85 -4.07 -11.26
CA PRO A 286 2.99 -4.30 -9.83
C PRO A 286 2.41 -3.13 -9.02
N THR A 287 2.25 -3.33 -7.69
CA THR A 287 1.65 -2.33 -6.80
C THR A 287 2.65 -1.46 -6.06
N ASN A 288 3.96 -1.77 -6.14
CA ASN A 288 4.96 -1.16 -5.27
C ASN A 288 4.70 -1.48 -3.78
N ARG A 289 4.17 -2.67 -3.47
CA ARG A 289 3.74 -3.16 -2.14
C ARG A 289 2.51 -2.46 -1.56
N ARG A 290 1.97 -1.46 -2.23
CA ARG A 290 0.75 -0.74 -1.82
C ARG A 290 0.04 -0.21 -3.07
N PRO A 291 -1.28 0.05 -3.03
CA PRO A 291 -2.00 0.63 -4.16
C PRO A 291 -1.35 1.89 -4.74
N PHE A 292 -0.72 2.71 -3.87
CA PHE A 292 -0.03 3.94 -4.23
C PHE A 292 1.36 4.02 -3.59
N GLY A 293 2.13 2.94 -3.59
CA GLY A 293 3.50 2.93 -3.10
C GLY A 293 4.32 4.06 -3.73
N PHE A 294 5.26 4.61 -2.97
CA PHE A 294 6.10 5.70 -3.43
C PHE A 294 7.49 5.19 -3.80
N ASN A 295 7.91 5.55 -5.04
CA ASN A 295 9.18 5.17 -5.64
C ASN A 295 9.30 3.66 -5.94
N TRP A 296 10.24 3.27 -6.78
CA TRP A 296 10.51 1.89 -7.23
C TRP A 296 11.88 1.39 -6.73
N GLU A 297 12.37 2.01 -5.68
CA GLU A 297 13.56 1.59 -4.96
C GLU A 297 13.20 0.65 -3.81
N GLU A 298 14.16 0.00 -3.19
CA GLU A 298 14.00 -0.87 -2.02
C GLU A 298 12.80 -1.85 -2.14
N TRP A 299 11.77 -1.68 -1.36
CA TRP A 299 10.57 -2.54 -1.35
C TRP A 299 9.84 -2.56 -2.69
N GLY A 300 9.76 -1.41 -3.37
CA GLY A 300 9.14 -1.33 -4.70
C GLY A 300 9.94 -2.08 -5.76
N ARG A 301 11.25 -2.06 -5.66
CA ARG A 301 12.15 -2.85 -6.51
C ARG A 301 11.91 -4.34 -6.34
N ILE A 302 11.82 -4.80 -5.10
CA ILE A 302 11.58 -6.21 -4.79
C ILE A 302 10.21 -6.64 -5.31
N ASP A 303 9.16 -5.85 -5.05
CA ASP A 303 7.80 -6.11 -5.53
C ASP A 303 7.75 -6.24 -7.06
N ALA A 304 8.40 -5.32 -7.77
CA ALA A 304 8.45 -5.36 -9.24
C ALA A 304 9.10 -6.66 -9.76
N MET A 305 10.18 -7.10 -9.11
CA MET A 305 10.89 -8.31 -9.53
C MET A 305 10.16 -9.59 -9.12
N GLU A 306 9.47 -9.62 -7.97
CA GLU A 306 8.59 -10.74 -7.59
C GLU A 306 7.43 -10.88 -8.58
N VAL A 307 6.78 -9.78 -8.94
CA VAL A 307 5.70 -9.77 -9.93
C VAL A 307 6.19 -10.22 -11.30
N LEU A 308 7.38 -9.77 -11.73
CA LEU A 308 7.98 -10.24 -12.97
C LEU A 308 8.18 -11.75 -12.96
N ALA A 309 8.81 -12.30 -11.92
CA ALA A 309 9.07 -13.73 -11.80
C ALA A 309 7.78 -14.57 -11.71
N GLU A 310 6.74 -14.05 -11.03
CA GLU A 310 5.44 -14.71 -10.96
C GLU A 310 4.74 -14.73 -12.32
N ALA A 311 4.76 -13.61 -13.04
CA ALA A 311 4.14 -13.51 -14.35
C ALA A 311 4.85 -14.39 -15.41
N GLU A 312 6.18 -14.46 -15.39
CA GLU A 312 6.96 -15.37 -16.26
C GLU A 312 6.50 -16.83 -16.10
N LYS A 313 6.25 -17.28 -14.85
CA LYS A 313 5.74 -18.63 -14.57
C LYS A 313 4.30 -18.83 -15.06
N VAL A 314 3.42 -17.85 -14.78
CA VAL A 314 1.98 -17.95 -15.08
C VAL A 314 1.74 -17.92 -16.58
N PHE A 315 2.41 -17.03 -17.30
CA PHE A 315 2.18 -16.80 -18.73
C PHE A 315 3.19 -17.53 -19.63
N LYS A 316 4.19 -18.19 -19.04
CA LYS A 316 5.26 -18.91 -19.77
C LYS A 316 5.85 -18.06 -20.91
N THR A 317 6.20 -16.84 -20.57
CA THR A 317 6.73 -15.84 -21.51
C THR A 317 8.17 -16.13 -21.91
N ASP A 318 8.61 -15.55 -23.02
CA ASP A 318 10.00 -15.61 -23.46
C ASP A 318 10.87 -14.60 -22.69
N PRO A 319 11.82 -15.05 -21.85
CA PRO A 319 12.69 -14.15 -21.10
C PRO A 319 13.52 -13.20 -21.98
N ALA A 320 13.81 -13.58 -23.24
CA ALA A 320 14.52 -12.74 -24.19
C ALA A 320 13.66 -11.54 -24.70
N HIS A 321 12.34 -11.57 -24.45
CA HIS A 321 11.40 -10.52 -24.84
C HIS A 321 10.71 -9.92 -23.62
N THR A 322 11.47 -9.68 -22.56
CA THR A 322 11.01 -8.94 -21.38
C THR A 322 11.37 -7.46 -21.52
N TYR A 323 10.37 -6.59 -21.37
CA TYR A 323 10.49 -5.15 -21.54
C TYR A 323 10.06 -4.42 -20.26
N LEU A 324 10.67 -3.25 -20.01
CA LEU A 324 10.36 -2.43 -18.83
C LEU A 324 9.94 -1.02 -19.26
N THR A 325 8.86 -0.52 -18.70
CA THR A 325 8.39 0.85 -18.97
C THR A 325 7.68 1.46 -17.76
N GLY A 326 7.55 2.77 -17.74
CA GLY A 326 6.81 3.49 -16.74
C GLY A 326 6.83 4.99 -16.99
N HIS A 327 5.87 5.70 -16.39
CA HIS A 327 5.70 7.14 -16.54
C HIS A 327 5.91 7.86 -15.20
N SER A 328 6.52 9.06 -15.24
CA SER A 328 6.75 9.90 -14.06
C SER A 328 7.57 9.15 -12.99
N MET A 329 7.08 8.93 -11.77
CA MET A 329 7.72 8.08 -10.77
C MET A 329 8.02 6.67 -11.32
N GLY A 330 7.15 6.12 -12.17
CA GLY A 330 7.40 4.85 -12.86
C GLY A 330 8.51 4.94 -13.91
N GLY A 331 8.70 6.09 -14.54
CA GLY A 331 9.83 6.33 -15.42
C GLY A 331 11.16 6.36 -14.66
N HIS A 332 11.18 6.94 -13.45
CA HIS A 332 12.31 6.78 -12.53
C HIS A 332 12.54 5.30 -12.19
N GLY A 333 11.48 4.57 -11.85
CA GLY A 333 11.55 3.12 -11.63
C GLY A 333 12.12 2.36 -12.83
N THR A 334 11.77 2.78 -14.04
CA THR A 334 12.32 2.21 -15.30
C THR A 334 13.83 2.44 -15.41
N TRP A 335 14.31 3.65 -15.12
CA TRP A 335 15.74 3.94 -15.05
C TRP A 335 16.43 3.09 -13.98
N PHE A 336 15.88 3.07 -12.76
CA PHE A 336 16.48 2.41 -11.62
C PHE A 336 16.52 0.88 -11.76
N LEU A 337 15.41 0.26 -12.14
CA LEU A 337 15.34 -1.20 -12.34
C LEU A 337 16.19 -1.63 -13.55
N GLY A 338 16.17 -0.88 -14.64
CA GLY A 338 16.95 -1.18 -15.84
C GLY A 338 18.46 -1.16 -15.59
N VAL A 339 18.95 -0.21 -14.79
CA VAL A 339 20.37 -0.14 -14.47
C VAL A 339 20.80 -1.15 -13.40
N THR A 340 19.87 -1.52 -12.51
CA THR A 340 20.12 -2.48 -11.43
C THR A 340 20.11 -3.94 -11.93
N TYR A 341 19.26 -4.23 -12.91
CA TYR A 341 19.09 -5.57 -13.51
C TYR A 341 19.27 -5.52 -15.03
N PRO A 342 20.50 -5.22 -15.50
CA PRO A 342 20.74 -5.00 -16.93
C PRO A 342 20.55 -6.25 -17.80
N ASP A 343 20.56 -7.43 -17.20
CA ASP A 343 20.38 -8.73 -17.84
C ASP A 343 18.92 -9.18 -17.92
N ARG A 344 17.99 -8.43 -17.32
CA ARG A 344 16.59 -8.84 -17.21
C ARG A 344 15.68 -8.24 -18.29
N PHE A 345 16.12 -7.18 -18.96
CA PHE A 345 15.29 -6.44 -19.89
C PHE A 345 15.97 -6.28 -21.25
N ALA A 346 15.31 -6.78 -22.31
CA ALA A 346 15.76 -6.60 -23.68
C ALA A 346 15.76 -5.11 -24.09
N ALA A 347 14.76 -4.37 -23.62
CA ALA A 347 14.71 -2.92 -23.75
C ALA A 347 13.94 -2.27 -22.61
N ILE A 348 14.25 -0.98 -22.37
CA ILE A 348 13.57 -0.15 -21.38
C ILE A 348 13.03 1.13 -22.01
N ALA A 349 11.87 1.59 -21.55
CA ALA A 349 11.22 2.81 -22.05
C ALA A 349 10.81 3.73 -20.90
N PRO A 350 11.73 4.53 -20.32
CA PRO A 350 11.41 5.53 -19.31
C PRO A 350 10.68 6.73 -19.93
N CYS A 351 9.53 7.11 -19.36
CA CYS A 351 8.70 8.19 -19.87
C CYS A 351 8.57 9.33 -18.85
N ALA A 352 8.82 10.57 -19.28
CA ALA A 352 8.62 11.84 -18.55
C ALA A 352 9.11 11.75 -17.10
N SER A 353 10.42 11.53 -16.89
CA SER A 353 10.95 11.19 -15.59
C SER A 353 12.39 11.63 -15.36
N TYR A 354 12.78 11.57 -14.11
CA TYR A 354 14.14 11.83 -13.64
C TYR A 354 14.91 10.50 -13.46
N PRO A 355 16.17 10.42 -13.90
CA PRO A 355 17.00 9.23 -13.67
C PRO A 355 17.49 9.13 -12.22
N ASP A 356 17.67 10.26 -11.53
CA ASP A 356 18.22 10.32 -10.18
C ASP A 356 17.37 11.24 -9.29
N ILE A 357 16.76 10.69 -8.23
CA ILE A 357 15.86 11.42 -7.34
C ILE A 357 16.55 12.56 -6.60
N ALA A 358 17.84 12.44 -6.32
CA ALA A 358 18.59 13.48 -5.64
C ALA A 358 18.68 14.75 -6.47
N LYS A 359 18.70 14.63 -7.81
CA LYS A 359 18.70 15.76 -8.74
C LYS A 359 17.31 16.34 -8.98
N TYR A 360 16.27 15.52 -8.90
CA TYR A 360 14.89 15.96 -9.06
C TYR A 360 14.42 16.85 -7.91
N SER A 361 14.76 16.50 -6.68
CA SER A 361 14.29 17.22 -5.50
C SER A 361 15.09 18.49 -5.17
N ARG A 362 16.29 18.64 -5.73
CA ARG A 362 17.20 19.78 -5.46
C ARG A 362 18.04 20.12 -6.69
N PRO A 363 17.61 21.05 -7.53
CA PRO A 363 18.36 21.46 -8.73
C PRO A 363 19.71 22.11 -8.44
N ASN A 364 20.01 22.51 -7.18
CA ASN A 364 21.28 23.09 -6.79
C ASN A 364 22.25 22.01 -6.29
N ALA A 365 23.24 21.69 -7.11
CA ALA A 365 24.31 20.70 -6.85
C ALA A 365 25.07 20.91 -5.52
N ASP A 366 25.10 22.13 -4.99
CA ASP A 366 25.79 22.47 -3.75
C ASP A 366 25.19 21.79 -2.50
N ALA A 367 23.91 21.43 -2.53
CA ALA A 367 23.27 20.74 -1.41
C ALA A 367 23.72 19.28 -1.27
N ALA A 368 24.09 18.61 -2.37
CA ALA A 368 24.64 17.26 -2.34
C ALA A 368 26.04 17.26 -1.69
N ASN A 369 26.88 18.21 -2.04
CA ASN A 369 28.22 18.36 -1.47
C ASN A 369 28.20 18.72 0.03
N VAL A 370 27.22 19.53 0.46
CA VAL A 370 27.02 19.84 1.89
C VAL A 370 26.57 18.59 2.66
N GLY A 371 25.69 17.77 2.07
CA GLY A 371 25.24 16.52 2.67
C GLY A 371 26.37 15.53 2.88
N GLU A 372 27.23 15.33 1.88
CA GLU A 372 28.36 14.39 1.93
C GLU A 372 29.39 14.77 3.00
N LYS A 373 29.65 16.06 3.18
CA LYS A 373 30.56 16.57 4.20
C LYS A 373 30.02 16.41 5.61
N HIS A 374 28.74 16.62 5.84
CA HIS A 374 28.14 16.65 7.19
C HIS A 374 27.43 15.34 7.57
N PHE A 375 26.99 14.54 6.59
CA PHE A 375 26.23 13.31 6.78
C PHE A 375 26.72 12.19 5.86
N PRO A 376 28.01 11.81 5.93
CA PRO A 376 28.59 10.84 4.98
C PRO A 376 27.89 9.49 5.00
N MET A 377 27.43 9.02 6.17
CA MET A 377 26.71 7.73 6.26
C MET A 377 25.36 7.76 5.55
N ILE A 378 24.62 8.88 5.62
CA ILE A 378 23.34 9.05 4.92
C ILE A 378 23.57 9.10 3.41
N CYS A 379 24.62 9.79 2.97
CA CYS A 379 24.96 9.86 1.56
C CYS A 379 25.40 8.49 1.00
N GLN A 380 26.14 7.70 1.77
CA GLN A 380 26.51 6.34 1.40
C GLN A 380 25.28 5.42 1.32
N ALA A 381 24.34 5.53 2.27
CA ALA A 381 23.08 4.77 2.22
C ALA A 381 22.24 5.10 0.98
N ALA A 382 22.31 6.34 0.49
CA ALA A 382 21.60 6.77 -0.71
C ALA A 382 22.29 6.36 -2.03
N ASN A 383 23.50 5.78 -1.99
CA ASN A 383 24.24 5.41 -3.20
C ASN A 383 23.52 4.36 -4.06
N ALA A 384 22.73 3.49 -3.44
CA ALA A 384 21.95 2.48 -4.16
C ALA A 384 20.95 3.11 -5.16
N GLY A 385 20.44 4.32 -4.87
CA GLY A 385 19.54 5.07 -5.76
C GLY A 385 20.24 5.95 -6.80
N ARG A 386 21.58 5.93 -6.89
CA ARG A 386 22.35 6.74 -7.85
C ARG A 386 22.44 6.05 -9.22
N VAL A 387 21.41 6.16 -9.99
CA VAL A 387 21.28 5.54 -11.33
C VAL A 387 22.42 5.96 -12.26
N LEU A 388 22.81 7.24 -12.22
CA LEU A 388 23.85 7.77 -13.13
C LEU A 388 25.25 7.21 -12.86
N ASP A 389 25.52 6.73 -11.66
CA ASP A 389 26.80 6.09 -11.32
C ASP A 389 26.90 4.70 -11.96
N LEU A 390 25.75 4.05 -12.18
CA LEU A 390 25.64 2.73 -12.83
C LEU A 390 25.37 2.81 -14.35
N ARG A 391 25.35 4.00 -14.95
CA ARG A 391 24.91 4.22 -16.33
C ARG A 391 25.55 3.34 -17.41
N LYS A 392 26.72 2.75 -17.16
CA LYS A 392 27.37 1.83 -18.09
C LYS A 392 26.57 0.53 -18.28
N ASN A 393 25.73 0.15 -17.32
CA ASN A 393 24.86 -1.01 -17.43
C ASN A 393 23.81 -0.85 -18.53
N PHE A 394 23.44 0.39 -18.87
CA PHE A 394 22.50 0.67 -19.95
C PHE A 394 23.02 0.28 -21.35
N LEU A 395 24.32 0.02 -21.50
CA LEU A 395 24.87 -0.48 -22.77
C LEU A 395 24.40 -1.89 -23.14
N GLN A 396 23.77 -2.60 -22.22
CA GLN A 396 23.28 -3.99 -22.43
C GLN A 396 21.82 -4.05 -22.90
N SER A 397 21.08 -2.94 -22.89
CA SER A 397 19.65 -2.92 -23.23
C SER A 397 19.35 -1.87 -24.29
N GLY A 398 18.34 -2.11 -25.11
CA GLY A 398 17.74 -1.05 -25.93
C GLY A 398 17.09 0.01 -25.04
N ILE A 399 17.22 1.29 -25.37
CA ILE A 399 16.62 2.37 -24.59
C ILE A 399 15.80 3.26 -25.50
N TYR A 400 14.51 3.42 -25.14
CA TYR A 400 13.60 4.36 -25.81
C TYR A 400 13.14 5.42 -24.80
N ILE A 401 13.67 6.63 -24.91
CA ILE A 401 13.35 7.73 -23.99
C ILE A 401 12.22 8.56 -24.57
N LEU A 402 11.15 8.71 -23.78
CA LEU A 402 10.04 9.61 -24.08
C LEU A 402 10.01 10.72 -23.03
N HIS A 403 10.32 11.96 -23.44
CA HIS A 403 10.43 13.10 -22.54
C HIS A 403 10.02 14.39 -23.25
N GLY A 404 9.33 15.27 -22.54
CA GLY A 404 8.99 16.59 -23.05
C GLY A 404 10.17 17.55 -22.90
N ASP A 405 10.30 18.49 -23.81
CA ASP A 405 11.34 19.52 -23.77
C ASP A 405 11.12 20.58 -22.68
N SER A 406 9.91 20.61 -22.13
CA SER A 406 9.49 21.53 -21.05
C SER A 406 9.21 20.83 -19.73
N ASP A 407 9.56 19.54 -19.61
CA ASP A 407 9.31 18.71 -18.42
C ASP A 407 10.47 18.78 -17.39
#